data_4d6dbd40d80b16429b813845d9d866ff
#
_entry.id   4d6dbd40d80b16429b813845d9d866ff
#
_cell.length_a   1.000
_cell.length_b   1.000
_cell.length_c   1.000
_cell.angle_alpha   90.00
_cell.angle_beta   90.00
_cell.angle_gamma   90.00
#
_symmetry.space_group_name_H-M   'P 1'
#
loop_
_entity.id
_entity.type
_entity.pdbx_description
1 polymer ?
#
loop_
_entity_poly.entity_id
_entity_poly.type
_entity_poly.pdbx_seq_one_letter_code
_entity_poly.pdbx_strand_id
1 'polypeptide(L)'
;MKEQIEKNNCTDFSKKNIFFKYKNWMRAVMRRAESVGEIELPIAALIIDQKGRCIGRGTNKRQINKDPIGHAELIALRQAAFLRQDWRFNDCIMLVNLEPCQMCAGALIQARMGIVIFAAIDKKRGGFGGSIDLSKHKSAHHKMKVYGGLLEEESQKLLKLWFKKLRTGK
;
A
#
# COMPACT_ATOMS: atom_id res chain seq x y z
N MET A 1 -9.52 -0.05 33.00
CA MET A 1 -9.87 -1.29 32.24
C MET A 1 -11.06 -1.11 31.30
N LYS A 2 -12.17 -0.45 31.67
CA LYS A 2 -13.32 -0.15 30.78
C LYS A 2 -12.99 0.81 29.61
N GLU A 3 -12.23 1.88 29.84
CA GLU A 3 -11.82 2.82 28.79
C GLU A 3 -10.91 2.22 27.69
N GLN A 4 -10.13 1.19 28.02
CA GLN A 4 -9.28 0.49 27.05
C GLN A 4 -10.08 -0.46 26.14
N ILE A 5 -11.18 -1.03 26.67
CA ILE A 5 -12.09 -1.90 25.93
C ILE A 5 -12.95 -1.08 24.95
N GLU A 6 -13.42 0.10 25.34
CA GLU A 6 -14.21 0.98 24.47
C GLU A 6 -13.37 1.58 23.31
N LYS A 7 -12.10 1.96 23.57
CA LYS A 7 -11.18 2.43 22.51
C LYS A 7 -10.85 1.35 21.49
N ASN A 8 -10.68 0.10 21.92
CA ASN A 8 -10.42 -1.02 21.01
C ASN A 8 -11.64 -1.38 20.15
N ASN A 9 -12.85 -1.33 20.69
CA ASN A 9 -14.09 -1.63 19.93
C ASN A 9 -14.42 -0.55 18.90
N CYS A 10 -14.22 0.73 19.21
CA CYS A 10 -14.48 1.83 18.27
C CYS A 10 -13.49 1.82 17.08
N THR A 11 -12.21 1.49 17.32
CA THR A 11 -11.19 1.38 16.26
C THR A 11 -11.41 0.17 15.37
N ASP A 12 -11.89 -0.95 15.91
CA ASP A 12 -12.17 -2.17 15.14
C ASP A 12 -13.40 -2.00 14.23
N PHE A 13 -14.46 -1.37 14.71
CA PHE A 13 -15.63 -1.07 13.90
C PHE A 13 -15.30 -0.11 12.73
N SER A 14 -14.49 0.91 12.96
CA SER A 14 -13.99 1.82 11.92
C SER A 14 -13.16 1.08 10.87
N LYS A 15 -12.28 0.17 11.29
CA LYS A 15 -11.44 -0.65 10.40
C LYS A 15 -12.29 -1.59 9.54
N LYS A 16 -13.28 -2.27 10.11
CA LYS A 16 -14.22 -3.14 9.38
C LYS A 16 -14.97 -2.40 8.28
N ASN A 17 -15.47 -1.20 8.57
CA ASN A 17 -16.18 -0.36 7.61
C ASN A 17 -15.26 0.08 6.46
N ILE A 18 -14.02 0.48 6.75
CA ILE A 18 -13.01 0.81 5.75
C ILE A 18 -12.70 -0.41 4.87
N PHE A 19 -12.50 -1.59 5.47
CA PHE A 19 -12.24 -2.81 4.72
C PHE A 19 -13.40 -3.22 3.82
N PHE A 20 -14.63 -3.14 4.30
CA PHE A 20 -15.80 -3.39 3.46
C PHE A 20 -15.86 -2.47 2.25
N LYS A 21 -15.67 -1.16 2.47
CA LYS A 21 -15.71 -0.14 1.41
C LYS A 21 -14.63 -0.33 0.34
N TYR A 22 -13.42 -0.73 0.73
CA TYR A 22 -12.29 -0.81 -0.20
C TYR A 22 -11.91 -2.21 -0.64
N LYS A 23 -12.66 -3.24 -0.26
CA LYS A 23 -12.37 -4.65 -0.60
C LYS A 23 -12.29 -4.90 -2.10
N ASN A 24 -13.21 -4.34 -2.89
CA ASN A 24 -13.20 -4.50 -4.34
C ASN A 24 -12.01 -3.78 -5.01
N TRP A 25 -11.59 -2.64 -4.48
CA TRP A 25 -10.38 -1.96 -4.93
C TRP A 25 -9.12 -2.77 -4.61
N MET A 26 -9.04 -3.37 -3.43
CA MET A 26 -7.92 -4.25 -3.09
C MET A 26 -7.89 -5.50 -3.98
N ARG A 27 -9.04 -6.08 -4.34
CA ARG A 27 -9.10 -7.16 -5.34
C ARG A 27 -8.58 -6.71 -6.71
N ALA A 28 -8.84 -5.46 -7.12
CA ALA A 28 -8.28 -4.91 -8.35
C ALA A 28 -6.75 -4.75 -8.26
N VAL A 29 -6.23 -4.33 -7.09
CA VAL A 29 -4.78 -4.33 -6.81
C VAL A 29 -4.20 -5.74 -6.95
N MET A 30 -4.84 -6.76 -6.33
CA MET A 30 -4.38 -8.15 -6.40
C MET A 30 -4.31 -8.68 -7.84
N ARG A 31 -5.39 -8.53 -8.62
CA ARG A 31 -5.38 -8.93 -10.05
C ARG A 31 -4.27 -8.24 -10.83
N ARG A 32 -3.99 -6.97 -10.53
CA ARG A 32 -2.92 -6.23 -11.17
C ARG A 32 -1.54 -6.72 -10.74
N ALA A 33 -1.36 -7.10 -9.49
CA ALA A 33 -0.14 -7.71 -9.00
C ALA A 33 0.12 -9.08 -9.65
N GLU A 34 -0.91 -9.90 -9.82
CA GLU A 34 -0.84 -11.19 -10.53
C GLU A 34 -0.40 -11.04 -11.99
N SER A 35 -0.79 -9.95 -12.65
CA SER A 35 -0.45 -9.70 -14.07
C SER A 35 0.97 -9.19 -14.31
N VAL A 36 1.77 -8.97 -13.28
CA VAL A 36 3.14 -8.39 -13.41
C VAL A 36 4.13 -9.37 -14.07
N GLY A 37 3.85 -10.67 -14.05
CA GLY A 37 4.71 -11.70 -14.60
C GLY A 37 5.71 -12.25 -13.58
N GLU A 38 6.67 -13.06 -14.05
CA GLU A 38 7.54 -13.83 -13.16
C GLU A 38 8.83 -13.08 -12.76
N ILE A 39 9.26 -12.13 -13.60
CA ILE A 39 10.52 -11.39 -13.40
C ILE A 39 10.40 -10.38 -12.27
N GLU A 40 9.25 -9.77 -12.10
CA GLU A 40 9.01 -8.72 -11.10
C GLU A 40 8.28 -9.26 -9.87
N LEU A 41 8.64 -8.74 -8.71
CA LEU A 41 7.88 -9.00 -7.49
C LEU A 41 6.42 -8.55 -7.70
N PRO A 42 5.40 -9.42 -7.45
CA PRO A 42 4.00 -9.14 -7.74
C PRO A 42 3.41 -8.14 -6.74
N ILE A 43 3.81 -6.89 -6.90
CA ILE A 43 3.31 -5.74 -6.15
C ILE A 43 2.63 -4.78 -7.10
N ALA A 44 1.44 -4.33 -6.70
CA ALA A 44 0.68 -3.29 -7.39
C ALA A 44 0.11 -2.29 -6.39
N ALA A 45 -0.05 -1.05 -6.85
CA ALA A 45 -0.66 0.02 -6.08
C ALA A 45 -1.66 0.80 -6.94
N LEU A 46 -2.73 1.28 -6.30
CA LEU A 46 -3.72 2.19 -6.87
C LEU A 46 -3.89 3.40 -5.97
N ILE A 47 -4.13 4.57 -6.58
CA ILE A 47 -4.51 5.79 -5.86
C ILE A 47 -5.92 6.18 -6.30
N ILE A 48 -6.82 6.36 -5.32
CA ILE A 48 -8.22 6.68 -5.49
C ILE A 48 -8.47 8.09 -4.91
N ASP A 49 -9.12 8.94 -5.68
CA ASP A 49 -9.54 10.27 -5.21
C ASP A 49 -10.84 10.21 -4.38
N GLN A 50 -11.23 11.33 -3.79
CA GLN A 50 -12.47 11.45 -2.99
C GLN A 50 -13.76 11.19 -3.78
N LYS A 51 -13.71 11.28 -5.13
CA LYS A 51 -14.82 10.96 -6.04
C LYS A 51 -14.87 9.47 -6.41
N GLY A 52 -13.96 8.66 -5.85
CA GLY A 52 -13.86 7.23 -6.14
C GLY A 52 -13.23 6.90 -7.50
N ARG A 53 -12.51 7.83 -8.13
CA ARG A 53 -11.82 7.60 -9.40
C ARG A 53 -10.40 7.14 -9.15
N CYS A 54 -9.93 6.16 -9.92
CA CYS A 54 -8.54 5.74 -9.91
C CYS A 54 -7.70 6.75 -10.72
N ILE A 55 -6.90 7.53 -10.02
CA ILE A 55 -6.03 8.57 -10.62
C ILE A 55 -4.56 8.15 -10.70
N GLY A 56 -4.16 7.06 -10.07
CA GLY A 56 -2.81 6.53 -10.13
C GLY A 56 -2.80 5.02 -10.04
N ARG A 57 -1.95 4.39 -10.85
CA ARG A 57 -1.74 2.95 -10.86
C ARG A 57 -0.28 2.64 -11.11
N GLY A 58 0.26 1.70 -10.37
CA GLY A 58 1.63 1.23 -10.51
C GLY A 58 1.74 -0.26 -10.28
N THR A 59 2.76 -0.85 -10.89
CA THR A 59 3.25 -2.19 -10.60
C THR A 59 4.76 -2.09 -10.41
N ASN A 60 5.35 -3.04 -9.66
CA ASN A 60 6.79 -3.08 -9.52
C ASN A 60 7.46 -3.23 -10.90
N LYS A 61 8.51 -2.43 -11.15
CA LYS A 61 9.27 -2.41 -12.40
C LYS A 61 10.78 -2.27 -12.17
N ARG A 62 11.26 -2.76 -11.02
CA ARG A 62 12.68 -2.63 -10.66
C ARG A 62 13.58 -3.40 -11.63
N GLN A 63 13.23 -4.63 -11.94
CA GLN A 63 14.05 -5.50 -12.78
C GLN A 63 13.94 -5.11 -14.25
N ILE A 64 12.72 -4.93 -14.75
CA ILE A 64 12.46 -4.61 -16.16
C ILE A 64 13.08 -3.26 -16.54
N ASN A 65 12.89 -2.23 -15.71
CA ASN A 65 13.41 -0.90 -15.99
C ASN A 65 14.82 -0.65 -15.43
N LYS A 66 15.41 -1.61 -14.70
CA LYS A 66 16.68 -1.43 -13.94
C LYS A 66 16.63 -0.17 -13.05
N ASP A 67 15.46 0.09 -12.47
CA ASP A 67 15.17 1.28 -11.68
C ASP A 67 15.12 0.91 -10.18
N PRO A 68 16.11 1.31 -9.35
CA PRO A 68 16.14 0.98 -7.93
C PRO A 68 14.95 1.54 -7.14
N ILE A 69 14.28 2.58 -7.66
CA ILE A 69 13.11 3.22 -7.07
C ILE A 69 11.81 2.89 -7.82
N GLY A 70 11.84 1.95 -8.76
CA GLY A 70 10.71 1.52 -9.57
C GLY A 70 9.66 0.69 -8.80
N HIS A 71 9.29 1.14 -7.60
CA HIS A 71 8.26 0.52 -6.77
C HIS A 71 6.86 0.92 -7.23
N ALA A 72 5.89 0.03 -7.09
CA ALA A 72 4.50 0.22 -7.50
C ALA A 72 3.89 1.50 -6.94
N GLU A 73 4.16 1.80 -5.67
CA GLU A 73 3.64 2.97 -4.95
C GLU A 73 4.18 4.27 -5.56
N LEU A 74 5.48 4.33 -5.86
CA LEU A 74 6.11 5.52 -6.43
C LEU A 74 5.66 5.75 -7.87
N ILE A 75 5.47 4.69 -8.65
CA ILE A 75 4.93 4.76 -10.01
C ILE A 75 3.49 5.28 -9.98
N ALA A 76 2.65 4.74 -9.09
CA ALA A 76 1.27 5.21 -8.92
C ALA A 76 1.23 6.68 -8.47
N LEU A 77 2.11 7.08 -7.55
CA LEU A 77 2.19 8.44 -7.03
C LEU A 77 2.57 9.46 -8.11
N ARG A 78 3.59 9.15 -8.91
CA ARG A 78 4.01 10.00 -10.05
C ARG A 78 2.89 10.16 -11.08
N GLN A 79 2.21 9.07 -11.44
CA GLN A 79 1.08 9.14 -12.37
C GLN A 79 -0.05 10.01 -11.83
N ALA A 80 -0.41 9.81 -10.56
CA ALA A 80 -1.46 10.59 -9.92
C ALA A 80 -1.11 12.07 -9.82
N ALA A 81 0.14 12.41 -9.47
CA ALA A 81 0.62 13.80 -9.43
C ALA A 81 0.51 14.49 -10.80
N PHE A 82 0.94 13.79 -11.85
CA PHE A 82 0.83 14.27 -13.22
C PHE A 82 -0.63 14.53 -13.64
N LEU A 83 -1.54 13.59 -13.35
CA LEU A 83 -2.97 13.73 -13.70
C LEU A 83 -3.67 14.83 -12.89
N ARG A 84 -3.29 15.01 -11.62
CA ARG A 84 -3.88 16.06 -10.76
C ARG A 84 -3.27 17.43 -10.99
N GLN A 85 -2.09 17.51 -11.57
CA GLN A 85 -1.26 18.72 -11.59
C GLN A 85 -1.00 19.28 -10.16
N ASP A 86 -0.94 18.36 -9.18
CA ASP A 86 -0.67 18.67 -7.76
C ASP A 86 0.06 17.47 -7.11
N TRP A 87 1.02 17.77 -6.25
CA TRP A 87 1.80 16.79 -5.51
C TRP A 87 1.17 16.35 -4.18
N ARG A 88 0.10 17.01 -3.73
CA ARG A 88 -0.59 16.77 -2.46
C ARG A 88 -1.77 15.82 -2.63
N PHE A 89 -1.90 14.86 -1.69
CA PHE A 89 -2.89 13.77 -1.75
C PHE A 89 -3.69 13.63 -0.46
N ASN A 90 -3.95 14.73 0.26
CA ASN A 90 -4.65 14.74 1.56
C ASN A 90 -6.05 14.11 1.49
N ASP A 91 -6.68 14.18 0.34
CA ASP A 91 -8.02 13.68 0.02
C ASP A 91 -8.02 12.32 -0.70
N CYS A 92 -6.85 11.71 -0.86
CA CYS A 92 -6.68 10.48 -1.61
C CYS A 92 -6.37 9.28 -0.72
N ILE A 93 -6.56 8.10 -1.31
CA ILE A 93 -6.32 6.82 -0.68
C ILE A 93 -5.40 6.01 -1.57
N MET A 94 -4.30 5.52 -1.00
CA MET A 94 -3.48 4.50 -1.65
C MET A 94 -3.89 3.12 -1.16
N LEU A 95 -4.06 2.20 -2.12
CA LEU A 95 -4.18 0.76 -1.84
C LEU A 95 -2.98 0.04 -2.46
N VAL A 96 -2.39 -0.89 -1.73
CA VAL A 96 -1.23 -1.69 -2.15
C VAL A 96 -1.30 -3.07 -1.53
N ASN A 97 -0.89 -4.12 -2.25
CA ASN A 97 -1.00 -5.50 -1.74
C ASN A 97 0.11 -5.89 -0.75
N LEU A 98 1.18 -5.14 -0.63
CA LEU A 98 2.22 -5.31 0.39
C LEU A 98 2.43 -4.00 1.13
N GLU A 99 2.75 -4.07 2.42
CA GLU A 99 3.09 -2.90 3.22
C GLU A 99 4.20 -2.08 2.54
N PRO A 100 4.01 -0.77 2.34
CA PRO A 100 5.04 0.10 1.78
C PRO A 100 6.33 0.07 2.59
N CYS A 101 7.46 -0.09 1.90
CA CYS A 101 8.77 -0.03 2.53
C CYS A 101 9.10 1.39 3.03
N GLN A 102 10.20 1.57 3.78
CA GLN A 102 10.58 2.86 4.34
C GLN A 102 10.70 3.97 3.28
N MET A 103 11.24 3.67 2.09
CA MET A 103 11.33 4.62 0.98
C MET A 103 9.95 5.08 0.50
N CYS A 104 9.03 4.12 0.27
CA CYS A 104 7.68 4.42 -0.18
C CYS A 104 6.85 5.11 0.92
N ALA A 105 6.99 4.68 2.17
CA ALA A 105 6.34 5.31 3.32
C ALA A 105 6.79 6.78 3.47
N GLY A 106 8.09 7.05 3.34
CA GLY A 106 8.64 8.41 3.33
C GLY A 106 8.07 9.26 2.19
N ALA A 107 7.99 8.70 0.98
CA ALA A 107 7.40 9.40 -0.17
C ALA A 107 5.91 9.72 0.04
N LEU A 108 5.14 8.81 0.65
CA LEU A 108 3.72 9.02 0.96
C LEU A 108 3.52 10.11 2.03
N ILE A 109 4.40 10.20 3.03
CA ILE A 109 4.42 11.29 4.01
C ILE A 109 4.71 12.61 3.30
N GLN A 110 5.72 12.66 2.43
CA GLN A 110 6.07 13.86 1.65
C GLN A 110 4.92 14.31 0.76
N ALA A 111 4.24 13.37 0.10
CA ALA A 111 3.08 13.62 -0.75
C ALA A 111 1.80 13.94 0.03
N ARG A 112 1.85 13.98 1.36
CA ARG A 112 0.70 14.21 2.24
C ARG A 112 -0.48 13.28 1.96
N MET A 113 -0.21 11.98 1.77
CA MET A 113 -1.28 11.01 1.51
C MET A 113 -2.29 10.96 2.67
N GLY A 114 -3.60 10.99 2.36
CA GLY A 114 -4.64 10.99 3.39
C GLY A 114 -4.81 9.64 4.07
N ILE A 115 -4.91 8.57 3.27
CA ILE A 115 -5.12 7.21 3.77
C ILE A 115 -4.22 6.24 3.00
N VAL A 116 -3.62 5.29 3.72
CA VAL A 116 -2.93 4.13 3.13
C VAL A 116 -3.60 2.86 3.63
N ILE A 117 -3.96 1.97 2.70
CA ILE A 117 -4.52 0.65 3.00
C ILE A 117 -3.62 -0.39 2.34
N PHE A 118 -3.06 -1.30 3.12
CA PHE A 118 -2.25 -2.38 2.58
C PHE A 118 -2.78 -3.77 2.98
N ALA A 119 -2.46 -4.79 2.18
CA ALA A 119 -2.87 -6.15 2.46
C ALA A 119 -1.89 -6.85 3.41
N ALA A 120 -0.79 -7.37 2.91
CA ALA A 120 0.18 -8.12 3.71
C ALA A 120 1.15 -7.19 4.46
N ILE A 121 1.50 -7.56 5.69
CA ILE A 121 2.53 -6.90 6.49
C ILE A 121 3.92 -7.33 5.99
N ASP A 122 4.86 -6.39 5.86
CA ASP A 122 6.27 -6.68 5.61
C ASP A 122 7.10 -6.51 6.91
N LYS A 123 7.33 -7.62 7.61
CA LYS A 123 8.11 -7.64 8.86
C LYS A 123 9.58 -7.25 8.69
N LYS A 124 10.11 -7.25 7.46
CA LYS A 124 11.52 -6.96 7.18
C LYS A 124 11.77 -5.52 6.76
N ARG A 125 10.87 -4.94 5.96
CA ARG A 125 11.06 -3.64 5.30
C ARG A 125 9.88 -2.69 5.45
N GLY A 126 8.78 -3.12 6.07
CA GLY A 126 7.57 -2.32 6.22
C GLY A 126 7.83 -1.02 6.97
N GLY A 127 7.31 0.07 6.45
CA GLY A 127 7.47 1.42 6.97
C GLY A 127 6.29 1.93 7.79
N PHE A 128 5.25 1.10 7.98
CA PHE A 128 4.02 1.45 8.68
C PHE A 128 3.65 0.50 9.84
N GLY A 129 4.66 -0.15 10.43
CA GLY A 129 4.52 -0.98 11.62
C GLY A 129 5.09 -2.39 11.49
N GLY A 130 5.39 -2.85 10.28
CA GLY A 130 5.99 -4.17 10.08
C GLY A 130 7.43 -4.23 10.58
N SER A 131 8.27 -3.28 10.21
CA SER A 131 9.66 -3.15 10.66
C SER A 131 9.86 -1.86 11.46
N ILE A 132 9.39 -0.74 10.93
CA ILE A 132 9.40 0.58 11.56
C ILE A 132 8.07 1.28 11.26
N ASP A 133 7.61 2.18 12.11
CA ASP A 133 6.42 3.00 11.88
C ASP A 133 6.80 4.47 11.64
N LEU A 134 7.01 4.82 10.38
CA LEU A 134 7.35 6.19 9.98
C LEU A 134 6.16 7.14 10.11
N SER A 135 4.91 6.64 10.07
CA SER A 135 3.72 7.50 10.22
C SER A 135 3.59 8.12 11.61
N LYS A 136 4.20 7.48 12.62
CA LYS A 136 4.23 7.94 14.01
C LYS A 136 5.58 8.57 14.40
N HIS A 137 6.57 8.53 13.53
CA HIS A 137 7.89 9.09 13.85
C HIS A 137 7.81 10.60 14.05
N LYS A 138 8.63 11.12 14.96
CA LYS A 138 8.66 12.56 15.29
C LYS A 138 8.97 13.47 14.09
N SER A 139 9.69 12.96 13.09
CA SER A 139 9.99 13.70 11.85
C SER A 139 8.87 13.66 10.82
N ALA A 140 7.78 12.90 11.06
CA ALA A 140 6.64 12.89 10.14
C ALA A 140 5.88 14.20 10.25
N HIS A 141 6.08 15.07 9.28
CA HIS A 141 5.43 16.39 9.19
C HIS A 141 3.97 16.31 8.72
N HIS A 142 3.51 15.13 8.28
CA HIS A 142 2.14 14.86 7.88
C HIS A 142 1.65 13.58 8.56
N LYS A 143 0.43 13.64 9.12
CA LYS A 143 -0.22 12.48 9.73
C LYS A 143 -1.24 11.90 8.76
N MET A 144 -1.07 10.63 8.39
CA MET A 144 -2.00 9.89 7.55
C MET A 144 -2.67 8.77 8.35
N LYS A 145 -3.83 8.32 7.88
CA LYS A 145 -4.46 7.10 8.43
C LYS A 145 -3.91 5.87 7.71
N VAL A 146 -3.48 4.88 8.49
CA VAL A 146 -2.89 3.65 7.94
C VAL A 146 -3.67 2.44 8.43
N TYR A 147 -4.05 1.56 7.49
CA TYR A 147 -4.81 0.33 7.75
C TYR A 147 -4.14 -0.85 7.05
N GLY A 148 -3.63 -1.80 7.83
CA GLY A 148 -3.07 -3.06 7.32
C GLY A 148 -3.99 -4.24 7.53
N GLY A 149 -3.88 -5.26 6.65
CA GLY A 149 -4.56 -6.54 6.77
C GLY A 149 -5.76 -6.75 5.84
N LEU A 150 -6.04 -5.84 4.89
CA LEU A 150 -7.14 -6.04 3.94
C LEU A 150 -6.77 -7.06 2.86
N LEU A 151 -7.36 -8.26 2.89
CA LEU A 151 -7.02 -9.42 2.07
C LEU A 151 -5.57 -9.89 2.30
N GLU A 152 -5.14 -9.91 3.55
CA GLU A 152 -3.76 -10.24 3.92
C GLU A 152 -3.36 -11.64 3.47
N GLU A 153 -4.20 -12.65 3.74
CA GLU A 153 -3.91 -14.05 3.42
C GLU A 153 -3.73 -14.27 1.92
N GLU A 154 -4.60 -13.67 1.10
CA GLU A 154 -4.54 -13.74 -0.35
C GLU A 154 -3.23 -13.12 -0.87
N SER A 155 -2.85 -11.96 -0.34
CA SER A 155 -1.59 -11.31 -0.71
C SER A 155 -0.37 -12.12 -0.29
N GLN A 156 -0.35 -12.63 0.93
CA GLN A 156 0.73 -13.50 1.41
C GLN A 156 0.88 -14.75 0.55
N LYS A 157 -0.24 -15.37 0.13
CA LYS A 157 -0.23 -16.54 -0.76
C LYS A 157 0.39 -16.21 -2.11
N LEU A 158 0.00 -15.09 -2.73
CA LEU A 158 0.55 -14.62 -3.99
C LEU A 158 2.08 -14.42 -3.90
N LEU A 159 2.54 -13.71 -2.88
CA LEU A 159 3.96 -13.44 -2.66
C LEU A 159 4.77 -14.72 -2.40
N LYS A 160 4.24 -15.63 -1.56
CA LYS A 160 4.89 -16.93 -1.27
C LYS A 160 5.04 -17.78 -2.53
N LEU A 161 4.02 -17.83 -3.38
CA LEU A 161 4.06 -18.58 -4.64
C LEU A 161 5.13 -18.02 -5.58
N TRP A 162 5.22 -16.70 -5.71
CA TRP A 162 6.25 -16.06 -6.53
C TRP A 162 7.67 -16.36 -6.00
N PHE A 163 7.92 -16.22 -4.69
CA PHE A 163 9.22 -16.56 -4.10
C PHE A 163 9.56 -18.05 -4.24
N LYS A 164 8.57 -18.95 -4.20
CA LYS A 164 8.77 -20.38 -4.45
C LYS A 164 9.24 -20.61 -5.87
N LYS A 165 8.58 -20.05 -6.88
CA LYS A 165 8.97 -20.14 -8.29
C LYS A 165 10.39 -19.61 -8.52
N LEU A 166 10.72 -18.45 -7.96
CA LEU A 166 12.05 -17.86 -8.09
C LEU A 166 13.17 -18.79 -7.56
N ARG A 167 12.91 -19.53 -6.47
CA ARG A 167 13.89 -20.46 -5.88
C ARG A 167 14.01 -21.78 -6.64
N THR A 168 12.97 -22.20 -7.31
CA THR A 168 12.97 -23.48 -8.07
C THR A 168 13.44 -23.31 -9.51
N GLY A 169 13.77 -22.09 -9.95
CA GLY A 169 14.24 -21.81 -11.31
C GLY A 169 13.18 -22.09 -12.40
N LYS A 170 11.92 -22.19 -12.00
CA LYS A 170 10.77 -22.43 -12.90
C LYS A 170 9.80 -21.26 -12.85
#